data_ac2c1775ae2cf08480ee9539f5d63914
#
_entry.id   ac2c1775ae2cf08480ee9539f5d63914
#
_cell.length_a   1.000
_cell.length_b   1.000
_cell.length_c   1.000
_cell.angle_alpha   90.00
_cell.angle_beta   90.00
_cell.angle_gamma   90.00
#
_symmetry.space_group_name_H-M   'P 1'
#
loop_
_entity.id
_entity.type
_entity.pdbx_description
1 polymer ?
#
loop_
_entity_poly.entity_id
_entity_poly.type
_entity_poly.pdbx_seq_one_letter_code
_entity_poly.pdbx_strand_id
1 'polypeptide(L)'
;MFKSSGEIYFTFNIGSPMELESLTRIISIDNVHGVEVFAYANKKEFKEFLALGYAYTILPHPGSLLTEDQLRPAGSGESPLTFWNYYPTYQEYLDFMYDFAASYPEICKVISIGTSVNGKAIIAVKISDNVNEQEAEPEFLYTSSIHGDETTGYVLMLHLIDYLLSNYGIDPRITGMIDMTEIYINPLANPDGTYWGGSTTVNQARRYNANWVDLNRNYPDPEDGPHPDGNAWQPETLAFMAFADSNHFVMGANFHGGEEVFNYPWDTWAKLAADDTWWQFVGHEYVDTVHLYSPWNYFLGFNNGITNGYQWYTISGGRQDYVNYWHSNREVTLEISDTKLLPASQLLNHWEYNYRSLLNYIEQANYGIQGIVTDSVTGAPLQARILIPGHDLDNSFVDTKLPSGYYSRLLYEGTYGLRFSATGYFPKTIYNVSVFNRETTHLDVQLVPLNVSQNEPRYERLSMVFPNPSEGMIELTLPESGITDAMVDCFGVTGNQVFSKHLEVSDGMASIRLDLGNLSPGLYLLSLSTGKARYVDRIIIR
;
A
#
# COMPACT_ATOMS: atom_id res chain seq x y z
N MET A 1 -29.62 25.19 8.35
CA MET A 1 -28.24 24.78 8.37
C MET A 1 -28.09 23.44 7.61
N PHE A 2 -28.50 22.27 8.12
CA PHE A 2 -28.37 20.98 7.42
C PHE A 2 -29.39 20.66 6.31
N LYS A 3 -30.41 21.45 6.08
CA LYS A 3 -31.49 21.13 5.12
C LYS A 3 -31.06 21.15 3.65
N SER A 4 -29.97 21.85 3.31
CA SER A 4 -29.49 22.02 1.94
C SER A 4 -28.07 21.49 1.70
N SER A 5 -27.30 21.24 2.75
CA SER A 5 -25.87 20.90 2.63
C SER A 5 -25.49 19.54 3.21
N GLY A 6 -26.28 18.97 4.13
CA GLY A 6 -26.02 17.70 4.79
C GLY A 6 -24.83 17.71 5.76
N GLU A 7 -23.81 18.49 5.46
CA GLU A 7 -22.61 18.74 6.26
C GLU A 7 -22.42 20.24 6.49
N ILE A 8 -21.62 20.60 7.47
CA ILE A 8 -21.19 21.99 7.73
C ILE A 8 -19.68 22.04 7.85
N TYR A 9 -19.11 23.17 7.47
CA TYR A 9 -17.71 23.51 7.67
C TYR A 9 -17.60 24.59 8.75
N PHE A 10 -16.70 24.39 9.72
CA PHE A 10 -16.60 25.28 10.88
C PHE A 10 -15.21 25.26 11.47
N THR A 11 -14.88 26.29 12.28
CA THR A 11 -13.63 26.38 13.04
C THR A 11 -13.90 26.54 14.52
N PHE A 12 -12.96 26.07 15.35
CA PHE A 12 -12.93 26.21 16.79
C PHE A 12 -11.50 26.13 17.32
N ASN A 13 -11.27 26.51 18.58
CA ASN A 13 -9.96 26.41 19.20
C ASN A 13 -9.91 25.28 20.23
N ILE A 14 -8.81 24.54 20.25
CA ILE A 14 -8.45 23.54 21.28
C ILE A 14 -7.51 24.15 22.31
N GLY A 15 -7.50 23.58 23.52
CA GLY A 15 -6.56 23.96 24.57
C GLY A 15 -5.22 23.24 24.47
N SER A 16 -5.20 22.05 23.83
CA SER A 16 -4.01 21.22 23.65
C SER A 16 -4.15 20.32 22.44
N PRO A 17 -3.07 20.05 21.68
CA PRO A 17 -3.07 19.07 20.58
C PRO A 17 -3.53 17.66 20.98
N MET A 18 -3.42 17.27 22.25
CA MET A 18 -3.91 15.98 22.77
C MET A 18 -5.44 15.80 22.61
N GLU A 19 -6.18 16.91 22.49
CA GLU A 19 -7.64 16.86 22.29
C GLU A 19 -8.00 16.32 20.90
N LEU A 20 -7.11 16.46 19.92
CA LEU A 20 -7.33 16.02 18.52
C LEU A 20 -7.60 14.52 18.46
N GLU A 21 -6.94 13.70 19.26
CA GLU A 21 -7.13 12.23 19.30
C GLU A 21 -8.59 11.83 19.63
N SER A 22 -9.25 12.57 20.52
CA SER A 22 -10.66 12.32 20.82
C SER A 22 -11.61 12.97 19.83
N LEU A 23 -11.25 14.13 19.29
CA LEU A 23 -12.08 14.90 18.36
C LEU A 23 -12.17 14.24 16.98
N THR A 24 -11.09 13.65 16.47
CA THR A 24 -11.07 12.96 15.16
C THR A 24 -12.05 11.77 15.08
N ARG A 25 -12.46 11.22 16.23
CA ARG A 25 -13.49 10.17 16.35
C ARG A 25 -14.92 10.71 16.37
N ILE A 26 -15.11 12.03 16.46
CA ILE A 26 -16.42 12.69 16.60
C ILE A 26 -16.75 13.51 15.36
N ILE A 27 -15.77 14.22 14.82
CA ILE A 27 -15.89 15.12 13.67
C ILE A 27 -14.76 14.83 12.68
N SER A 28 -14.96 15.18 11.42
CA SER A 28 -13.94 15.11 10.41
C SER A 28 -13.02 16.33 10.50
N ILE A 29 -11.87 16.19 11.17
CA ILE A 29 -10.84 17.23 11.19
C ILE A 29 -10.29 17.37 9.77
N ASP A 30 -10.21 18.62 9.32
CA ASP A 30 -9.75 19.00 8.00
C ASP A 30 -8.33 19.57 8.02
N ASN A 31 -8.11 20.52 8.91
CA ASN A 31 -6.80 21.13 9.09
C ASN A 31 -6.62 21.67 10.51
N VAL A 32 -5.37 21.88 10.92
CA VAL A 32 -5.00 22.41 12.24
C VAL A 32 -3.89 23.44 12.10
N HIS A 33 -4.18 24.68 12.47
CA HIS A 33 -3.20 25.78 12.51
C HIS A 33 -2.93 26.20 13.97
N GLY A 34 -1.93 25.61 14.57
CA GLY A 34 -1.61 25.84 15.97
C GLY A 34 -2.70 25.27 16.90
N VAL A 35 -3.56 26.13 17.45
CA VAL A 35 -4.71 25.72 18.29
C VAL A 35 -6.05 25.84 17.54
N GLU A 36 -6.07 26.43 16.38
CA GLU A 36 -7.27 26.57 15.56
C GLU A 36 -7.48 25.32 14.71
N VAL A 37 -8.65 24.73 14.84
CA VAL A 37 -9.06 23.50 14.15
C VAL A 37 -10.16 23.83 13.15
N PHE A 38 -9.98 23.37 11.92
CA PHE A 38 -10.98 23.41 10.85
C PHE A 38 -11.59 22.02 10.71
N ALA A 39 -12.90 21.91 10.62
CA ALA A 39 -13.55 20.61 10.60
C ALA A 39 -14.86 20.61 9.81
N TYR A 40 -15.21 19.44 9.31
CA TYR A 40 -16.54 19.13 8.80
C TYR A 40 -17.31 18.30 9.81
N ALA A 41 -18.62 18.41 9.78
CA ALA A 41 -19.49 17.52 10.52
C ALA A 41 -20.85 17.37 9.83
N ASN A 42 -21.37 16.15 9.82
CA ASN A 42 -22.76 15.90 9.53
C ASN A 42 -23.65 16.23 10.75
N LYS A 43 -24.95 16.07 10.63
CA LYS A 43 -25.89 16.45 11.70
C LYS A 43 -25.69 15.69 13.00
N LYS A 44 -25.28 14.41 12.95
CA LYS A 44 -25.03 13.56 14.14
C LYS A 44 -23.75 14.01 14.81
N GLU A 45 -22.67 14.07 14.08
CA GLU A 45 -21.33 14.48 14.52
C GLU A 45 -21.35 15.89 15.12
N PHE A 46 -22.00 16.83 14.47
CA PHE A 46 -22.12 18.21 15.00
C PHE A 46 -22.89 18.26 16.32
N LYS A 47 -23.91 17.41 16.49
CA LYS A 47 -24.63 17.33 17.75
C LYS A 47 -23.74 16.77 18.89
N GLU A 48 -22.87 15.82 18.58
CA GLU A 48 -21.90 15.28 19.52
C GLU A 48 -20.83 16.33 19.85
N PHE A 49 -20.31 17.03 18.86
CA PHE A 49 -19.40 18.15 19.03
C PHE A 49 -19.96 19.24 19.94
N LEU A 50 -21.23 19.64 19.74
CA LEU A 50 -21.89 20.66 20.59
C LEU A 50 -21.95 20.24 22.06
N ALA A 51 -22.00 18.96 22.39
CA ALA A 51 -22.02 18.47 23.75
C ALA A 51 -20.68 18.65 24.47
N LEU A 52 -19.59 18.87 23.72
CA LEU A 52 -18.24 19.14 24.26
C LEU A 52 -18.07 20.60 24.74
N GLY A 53 -18.94 21.52 24.29
CA GLY A 53 -18.99 22.90 24.76
C GLY A 53 -17.94 23.84 24.18
N TYR A 54 -17.28 23.49 23.08
CA TYR A 54 -16.37 24.41 22.38
C TYR A 54 -17.11 25.60 21.78
N ALA A 55 -16.50 26.77 21.85
CA ALA A 55 -16.92 27.91 21.04
C ALA A 55 -16.49 27.70 19.59
N TYR A 56 -17.38 27.92 18.65
CA TYR A 56 -17.14 27.65 17.24
C TYR A 56 -17.66 28.77 16.33
N THR A 57 -17.15 28.82 15.10
CA THR A 57 -17.63 29.68 14.03
C THR A 57 -17.94 28.85 12.79
N ILE A 58 -19.15 28.97 12.24
CA ILE A 58 -19.50 28.32 10.97
C ILE A 58 -18.90 29.14 9.83
N LEU A 59 -18.20 28.44 8.95
CA LEU A 59 -17.55 28.98 7.78
C LEU A 59 -18.40 28.73 6.50
N PRO A 60 -18.21 29.53 5.44
CA PRO A 60 -18.71 29.18 4.12
C PRO A 60 -18.13 27.83 3.67
N HIS A 61 -18.97 26.98 3.08
CA HIS A 61 -18.52 25.67 2.61
C HIS A 61 -17.58 25.82 1.40
N PRO A 62 -16.38 25.21 1.39
CA PRO A 62 -15.38 25.36 0.31
C PRO A 62 -15.94 25.07 -1.08
N GLY A 63 -16.71 24.00 -1.25
CA GLY A 63 -17.35 23.64 -2.52
C GLY A 63 -18.40 24.63 -3.03
N SER A 64 -18.71 25.70 -2.28
CA SER A 64 -19.70 26.72 -2.66
C SER A 64 -19.11 28.12 -2.84
N LEU A 65 -17.78 28.24 -2.79
CA LEU A 65 -17.09 29.55 -2.85
C LEU A 65 -16.97 30.07 -4.27
N LEU A 66 -16.95 29.22 -5.28
CA LEU A 66 -16.75 29.59 -6.67
C LEU A 66 -18.06 29.61 -7.45
N THR A 67 -18.11 30.45 -8.50
CA THR A 67 -19.19 30.45 -9.46
C THR A 67 -18.97 29.38 -10.53
N GLU A 68 -20.03 29.00 -11.24
CA GLU A 68 -19.96 28.01 -12.34
C GLU A 68 -18.95 28.43 -13.41
N ASP A 69 -18.91 29.70 -13.78
CA ASP A 69 -18.00 30.24 -14.79
C ASP A 69 -16.50 30.17 -14.36
N GLN A 70 -16.24 30.21 -13.06
CA GLN A 70 -14.88 30.00 -12.52
C GLN A 70 -14.42 28.53 -12.53
N LEU A 71 -15.36 27.60 -12.57
CA LEU A 71 -15.11 26.14 -12.62
C LEU A 71 -15.14 25.62 -14.05
N ARG A 72 -16.04 26.17 -14.86
CA ARG A 72 -16.24 25.79 -16.24
C ARG A 72 -16.50 27.04 -17.09
N PRO A 73 -15.46 27.70 -17.61
CA PRO A 73 -15.61 28.88 -18.46
C PRO A 73 -16.44 28.58 -19.71
N ALA A 74 -17.14 29.59 -20.23
CA ALA A 74 -17.94 29.46 -21.45
C ALA A 74 -17.08 28.93 -22.63
N GLY A 75 -17.58 27.94 -23.36
CA GLY A 75 -16.87 27.28 -24.47
C GLY A 75 -15.99 26.11 -24.04
N SER A 76 -15.93 25.78 -22.76
CA SER A 76 -15.27 24.57 -22.30
C SER A 76 -15.96 23.32 -22.85
N GLY A 77 -15.16 22.33 -23.31
CA GLY A 77 -15.68 21.08 -23.90
C GLY A 77 -16.05 21.19 -25.39
N GLU A 78 -15.91 22.36 -26.04
CA GLU A 78 -16.15 22.51 -27.47
C GLU A 78 -14.97 22.06 -28.35
N SER A 79 -13.79 21.82 -27.75
CA SER A 79 -12.59 21.33 -28.45
C SER A 79 -12.19 19.97 -27.88
N PRO A 80 -11.81 19.00 -28.73
CA PRO A 80 -11.42 17.69 -28.22
C PRO A 80 -10.11 17.78 -27.43
N LEU A 81 -10.08 17.15 -26.26
CA LEU A 81 -8.95 16.59 -25.48
C LEU A 81 -7.67 17.44 -25.30
N THR A 82 -7.62 18.75 -25.52
CA THR A 82 -6.34 19.46 -25.51
C THR A 82 -6.14 20.46 -24.38
N PHE A 83 -7.15 20.71 -23.55
CA PHE A 83 -7.01 21.71 -22.48
C PHE A 83 -7.71 21.28 -21.18
N TRP A 84 -6.97 20.61 -20.31
CA TRP A 84 -7.39 20.26 -18.94
C TRP A 84 -7.48 21.53 -18.05
N ASN A 85 -8.21 22.52 -18.48
CA ASN A 85 -8.36 23.84 -17.85
C ASN A 85 -9.80 24.12 -17.38
N TYR A 86 -10.59 23.07 -17.18
CA TYR A 86 -11.94 23.14 -16.65
C TYR A 86 -12.32 21.81 -15.97
N TYR A 87 -13.37 21.86 -15.15
CA TYR A 87 -13.95 20.65 -14.56
C TYR A 87 -14.97 20.02 -15.50
N PRO A 88 -14.82 18.75 -15.89
CA PRO A 88 -15.78 18.08 -16.75
C PRO A 88 -17.12 17.86 -16.03
N THR A 89 -18.20 17.71 -16.79
CA THR A 89 -19.43 17.08 -16.30
C THR A 89 -19.17 15.61 -15.98
N TYR A 90 -20.02 14.96 -15.18
CA TYR A 90 -19.86 13.53 -14.88
C TYR A 90 -19.91 12.66 -16.16
N GLN A 91 -20.74 13.03 -17.15
CA GLN A 91 -20.80 12.31 -18.41
C GLN A 91 -19.51 12.50 -19.23
N GLU A 92 -18.99 13.72 -19.36
CA GLU A 92 -17.71 13.97 -20.03
C GLU A 92 -16.56 13.22 -19.36
N TYR A 93 -16.55 13.11 -18.03
CA TYR A 93 -15.58 12.29 -17.30
C TYR A 93 -15.64 10.83 -17.76
N LEU A 94 -16.83 10.24 -17.82
CA LEU A 94 -16.98 8.87 -18.29
C LEU A 94 -16.54 8.75 -19.75
N ASP A 95 -16.96 9.68 -20.59
CA ASP A 95 -16.60 9.70 -22.01
C ASP A 95 -15.06 9.75 -22.17
N PHE A 96 -14.36 10.62 -21.45
CA PHE A 96 -12.87 10.66 -21.47
C PHE A 96 -12.24 9.34 -21.05
N MET A 97 -12.70 8.73 -19.97
CA MET A 97 -12.12 7.46 -19.49
C MET A 97 -12.30 6.33 -20.51
N TYR A 98 -13.44 6.26 -21.19
CA TYR A 98 -13.69 5.25 -22.24
C TYR A 98 -12.98 5.59 -23.56
N ASP A 99 -12.87 6.89 -23.90
CA ASP A 99 -12.17 7.35 -25.11
C ASP A 99 -10.66 7.10 -25.02
N PHE A 100 -10.04 7.21 -23.84
CA PHE A 100 -8.65 6.80 -23.62
C PHE A 100 -8.44 5.33 -23.98
N ALA A 101 -9.27 4.44 -23.46
CA ALA A 101 -9.16 3.01 -23.76
C ALA A 101 -9.49 2.69 -25.23
N ALA A 102 -10.44 3.41 -25.83
CA ALA A 102 -10.79 3.22 -27.25
C ALA A 102 -9.69 3.74 -28.19
N SER A 103 -8.97 4.81 -27.81
CA SER A 103 -7.90 5.41 -28.62
C SER A 103 -6.57 4.65 -28.48
N TYR A 104 -6.33 4.00 -27.34
CA TYR A 104 -5.09 3.28 -27.04
C TYR A 104 -5.36 1.83 -26.54
N PRO A 105 -6.10 0.99 -27.28
CA PRO A 105 -6.60 -0.30 -26.81
C PRO A 105 -5.52 -1.32 -26.44
N GLU A 106 -4.31 -1.16 -26.97
CA GLU A 106 -3.19 -2.07 -26.70
C GLU A 106 -2.54 -1.80 -25.33
N ILE A 107 -2.62 -0.54 -24.85
CA ILE A 107 -1.92 -0.11 -23.63
C ILE A 107 -2.84 0.50 -22.58
N CYS A 108 -4.13 0.64 -22.84
CA CYS A 108 -5.09 1.24 -21.91
C CYS A 108 -6.41 0.49 -21.86
N LYS A 109 -6.93 0.21 -20.66
CA LYS A 109 -8.28 -0.32 -20.51
C LYS A 109 -8.96 0.27 -19.27
N VAL A 110 -10.29 0.43 -19.33
CA VAL A 110 -11.10 0.83 -18.18
C VAL A 110 -11.32 -0.35 -17.25
N ILE A 111 -11.08 -0.12 -15.96
CA ILE A 111 -11.31 -1.05 -14.87
C ILE A 111 -12.47 -0.52 -14.01
N SER A 112 -13.48 -1.35 -13.77
CA SER A 112 -14.55 -1.02 -12.81
C SER A 112 -14.07 -1.34 -11.40
N ILE A 113 -14.02 -0.34 -10.54
CA ILE A 113 -13.75 -0.50 -9.10
C ILE A 113 -15.06 -0.82 -8.37
N GLY A 114 -16.14 -0.11 -8.70
CA GLY A 114 -17.44 -0.31 -8.07
C GLY A 114 -18.42 0.81 -8.39
N THR A 115 -19.35 1.03 -7.47
CA THR A 115 -20.33 2.11 -7.59
C THR A 115 -20.50 2.85 -6.26
N SER A 116 -20.80 4.14 -6.34
CA SER A 116 -21.15 4.98 -5.20
C SER A 116 -22.52 4.63 -4.62
N VAL A 117 -22.88 5.26 -3.50
CA VAL A 117 -24.20 5.13 -2.86
C VAL A 117 -25.35 5.38 -3.85
N ASN A 118 -25.24 6.39 -4.72
CA ASN A 118 -26.25 6.73 -5.72
C ASN A 118 -26.08 5.98 -7.05
N GLY A 119 -25.19 4.98 -7.11
CA GLY A 119 -24.98 4.13 -8.28
C GLY A 119 -24.14 4.76 -9.38
N LYS A 120 -23.40 5.85 -9.12
CA LYS A 120 -22.41 6.37 -10.05
C LYS A 120 -21.21 5.43 -10.13
N ALA A 121 -20.68 5.20 -11.32
CA ALA A 121 -19.50 4.36 -11.54
C ALA A 121 -18.25 4.94 -10.86
N ILE A 122 -17.49 4.09 -10.20
CA ILE A 122 -16.13 4.35 -9.74
C ILE A 122 -15.21 3.51 -10.63
N ILE A 123 -14.41 4.17 -11.46
CA ILE A 123 -13.60 3.53 -12.50
C ILE A 123 -12.17 4.03 -12.45
N ALA A 124 -11.24 3.17 -12.88
CA ALA A 124 -9.85 3.53 -13.16
C ALA A 124 -9.51 3.16 -14.60
N VAL A 125 -8.41 3.69 -15.11
CA VAL A 125 -7.71 3.08 -16.25
C VAL A 125 -6.54 2.26 -15.73
N LYS A 126 -6.28 1.11 -16.36
CA LYS A 126 -4.99 0.40 -16.32
C LYS A 126 -4.21 0.81 -17.56
N ILE A 127 -2.95 1.20 -17.38
CA ILE A 127 -2.00 1.53 -18.47
C ILE A 127 -0.80 0.60 -18.28
N SER A 128 -0.45 -0.19 -19.31
CA SER A 128 0.66 -1.14 -19.36
C SER A 128 0.87 -1.54 -20.80
N ASP A 129 2.06 -1.95 -21.21
CA ASP A 129 2.37 -2.43 -22.58
C ASP A 129 1.63 -3.73 -22.92
N ASN A 130 1.28 -4.54 -21.91
CA ASN A 130 0.47 -5.75 -22.02
C ASN A 130 -0.82 -5.65 -21.18
N VAL A 131 -1.64 -4.65 -21.44
CA VAL A 131 -2.77 -4.24 -20.60
C VAL A 131 -3.77 -5.35 -20.24
N ASN A 132 -3.84 -6.43 -20.99
CA ASN A 132 -4.74 -7.57 -20.78
C ASN A 132 -4.09 -8.74 -20.02
N GLU A 133 -2.79 -8.70 -19.84
CA GLU A 133 -2.03 -9.71 -19.12
C GLU A 133 -1.68 -9.23 -17.71
N GLN A 134 -1.30 -10.16 -16.86
CA GLN A 134 -0.73 -9.88 -15.55
C GLN A 134 0.74 -10.26 -15.58
N GLU A 135 1.60 -9.29 -15.40
CA GLU A 135 3.04 -9.47 -15.56
C GLU A 135 3.76 -9.54 -14.20
N ALA A 136 5.04 -9.91 -14.24
CA ALA A 136 5.92 -9.94 -13.07
C ALA A 136 6.59 -8.57 -12.88
N GLU A 137 5.76 -7.54 -12.69
CA GLU A 137 6.17 -6.15 -12.54
C GLU A 137 5.35 -5.44 -11.46
N PRO A 138 5.78 -4.26 -10.98
CA PRO A 138 5.07 -3.54 -9.94
C PRO A 138 3.73 -2.98 -10.44
N GLU A 139 2.69 -3.13 -9.62
CA GLU A 139 1.42 -2.43 -9.77
C GLU A 139 1.46 -1.13 -8.98
N PHE A 140 1.11 -0.04 -9.64
CA PHE A 140 1.10 1.31 -9.06
C PHE A 140 -0.29 1.92 -9.13
N LEU A 141 -0.72 2.63 -8.05
CA LEU A 141 -2.06 3.22 -8.00
C LEU A 141 -2.06 4.71 -7.65
N TYR A 142 -2.62 5.53 -8.51
CA TYR A 142 -3.07 6.89 -8.18
C TYR A 142 -4.57 6.94 -8.02
N THR A 143 -5.04 7.61 -6.94
CA THR A 143 -6.47 7.92 -6.75
C THR A 143 -6.65 9.36 -6.34
N SER A 144 -7.82 9.95 -6.65
CA SER A 144 -8.16 11.31 -6.27
C SER A 144 -9.60 11.46 -5.82
N SER A 145 -9.88 12.55 -5.13
CA SER A 145 -11.23 12.98 -4.74
C SER A 145 -12.00 11.95 -3.90
N ILE A 146 -11.32 11.32 -2.93
CA ILE A 146 -11.99 10.57 -1.86
C ILE A 146 -12.87 11.52 -1.02
N HIS A 147 -12.41 12.76 -0.80
CA HIS A 147 -13.24 13.89 -0.42
C HIS A 147 -13.73 14.58 -1.69
N GLY A 148 -15.04 14.67 -1.84
CA GLY A 148 -15.60 15.09 -3.12
C GLY A 148 -15.39 16.57 -3.45
N ASP A 149 -15.06 17.42 -2.49
CA ASP A 149 -14.75 18.84 -2.67
C ASP A 149 -13.26 19.13 -2.90
N GLU A 150 -12.40 18.12 -2.90
CA GLU A 150 -10.96 18.21 -3.15
C GLU A 150 -10.66 17.76 -4.60
N THR A 151 -10.84 18.67 -5.54
CA THR A 151 -10.97 18.32 -6.96
C THR A 151 -9.75 18.64 -7.83
N THR A 152 -8.70 19.24 -7.29
CA THR A 152 -7.49 19.54 -8.07
C THR A 152 -6.88 18.26 -8.66
N GLY A 153 -6.68 17.24 -7.83
CA GLY A 153 -6.17 15.94 -8.26
C GLY A 153 -7.05 15.25 -9.31
N TYR A 154 -8.36 15.45 -9.29
CA TYR A 154 -9.28 14.90 -10.28
C TYR A 154 -8.87 15.28 -11.72
N VAL A 155 -8.67 16.57 -11.98
CA VAL A 155 -8.29 17.03 -13.32
C VAL A 155 -6.83 16.71 -13.65
N LEU A 156 -5.93 16.78 -12.66
CA LEU A 156 -4.52 16.41 -12.85
C LEU A 156 -4.38 14.93 -13.24
N MET A 157 -5.19 14.05 -12.68
CA MET A 157 -5.16 12.62 -13.03
C MET A 157 -5.68 12.36 -14.44
N LEU A 158 -6.70 13.07 -14.91
CA LEU A 158 -7.14 13.01 -16.30
C LEU A 158 -6.04 13.49 -17.25
N HIS A 159 -5.36 14.58 -16.90
CA HIS A 159 -4.23 15.10 -17.67
C HIS A 159 -3.05 14.13 -17.68
N LEU A 160 -2.75 13.47 -16.55
CA LEU A 160 -1.69 12.47 -16.47
C LEU A 160 -1.97 11.25 -17.36
N ILE A 161 -3.22 10.76 -17.40
CA ILE A 161 -3.62 9.68 -18.30
C ILE A 161 -3.35 10.07 -19.75
N ASP A 162 -3.83 11.23 -20.16
CA ASP A 162 -3.62 11.76 -21.52
C ASP A 162 -2.13 11.91 -21.85
N TYR A 163 -1.35 12.46 -20.89
CA TYR A 163 0.09 12.63 -21.05
C TYR A 163 0.83 11.31 -21.23
N LEU A 164 0.56 10.31 -20.40
CA LEU A 164 1.18 8.99 -20.49
C LEU A 164 0.86 8.31 -21.83
N LEU A 165 -0.42 8.27 -22.20
CA LEU A 165 -0.87 7.60 -23.42
C LEU A 165 -0.37 8.28 -24.69
N SER A 166 -0.41 9.61 -24.75
CA SER A 166 0.01 10.36 -25.93
C SER A 166 1.53 10.37 -26.16
N ASN A 167 2.33 10.08 -25.12
CA ASN A 167 3.79 10.05 -25.20
C ASN A 167 4.38 8.64 -25.28
N TYR A 168 3.56 7.58 -25.16
CA TYR A 168 4.01 6.20 -25.35
C TYR A 168 4.54 5.98 -26.77
N GLY A 169 5.72 5.36 -26.89
CA GLY A 169 6.40 5.17 -28.17
C GLY A 169 7.06 6.43 -28.76
N ILE A 170 6.93 7.59 -28.06
CA ILE A 170 7.50 8.89 -28.48
C ILE A 170 8.57 9.33 -27.48
N ASP A 171 8.23 9.42 -26.20
CA ASP A 171 9.18 9.73 -25.13
C ASP A 171 9.74 8.41 -24.55
N PRO A 172 11.08 8.17 -24.62
CA PRO A 172 11.68 6.94 -24.08
C PRO A 172 11.46 6.75 -22.58
N ARG A 173 11.33 7.82 -21.79
CA ARG A 173 11.06 7.76 -20.37
C ARG A 173 9.65 7.23 -20.11
N ILE A 174 8.66 7.80 -20.78
CA ILE A 174 7.26 7.39 -20.65
C ILE A 174 7.06 5.96 -21.16
N THR A 175 7.69 5.63 -22.30
CA THR A 175 7.66 4.28 -22.85
C THR A 175 8.24 3.28 -21.85
N GLY A 176 9.45 3.50 -21.34
CA GLY A 176 10.05 2.61 -20.35
C GLY A 176 9.27 2.51 -19.04
N MET A 177 8.58 3.57 -18.61
CA MET A 177 7.71 3.55 -17.43
C MET A 177 6.51 2.62 -17.64
N ILE A 178 5.85 2.68 -18.79
CA ILE A 178 4.67 1.87 -19.13
C ILE A 178 5.08 0.42 -19.43
N ASP A 179 6.29 0.19 -19.98
CA ASP A 179 6.84 -1.14 -20.25
C ASP A 179 7.30 -1.89 -18.99
N MET A 180 7.41 -1.21 -17.83
CA MET A 180 7.94 -1.79 -16.59
C MET A 180 6.98 -1.67 -15.40
N THR A 181 5.77 -1.12 -15.58
CA THR A 181 4.85 -0.84 -14.48
C THR A 181 3.41 -0.91 -14.92
N GLU A 182 2.59 -1.71 -14.26
CA GLU A 182 1.14 -1.66 -14.40
C GLU A 182 0.60 -0.42 -13.65
N ILE A 183 0.27 0.64 -14.37
CA ILE A 183 -0.17 1.92 -13.79
C ILE A 183 -1.68 1.98 -13.76
N TYR A 184 -2.26 2.14 -12.56
CA TYR A 184 -3.69 2.32 -12.37
C TYR A 184 -3.96 3.76 -11.93
N ILE A 185 -4.92 4.43 -12.59
CA ILE A 185 -5.30 5.81 -12.26
C ILE A 185 -6.81 5.90 -12.11
N ASN A 186 -7.26 6.24 -10.89
CA ASN A 186 -8.66 6.57 -10.58
C ASN A 186 -8.78 8.07 -10.29
N PRO A 187 -9.27 8.89 -11.21
CA PRO A 187 -9.42 10.33 -11.01
C PRO A 187 -10.50 10.71 -9.99
N LEU A 188 -11.53 9.87 -9.78
CA LEU A 188 -12.75 10.25 -9.05
C LEU A 188 -13.26 9.11 -8.17
N ALA A 189 -12.83 9.11 -6.90
CA ALA A 189 -13.19 8.07 -5.92
C ALA A 189 -14.58 8.30 -5.26
N ASN A 190 -15.01 9.57 -5.12
CA ASN A 190 -16.29 9.95 -4.52
C ASN A 190 -17.15 10.78 -5.49
N PRO A 191 -17.72 10.15 -6.54
CA PRO A 191 -18.49 10.89 -7.54
C PRO A 191 -19.80 11.49 -6.99
N ASP A 192 -20.34 11.00 -5.88
CA ASP A 192 -21.53 11.55 -5.25
C ASP A 192 -21.22 12.86 -4.50
N GLY A 193 -20.10 12.92 -3.79
CA GLY A 193 -19.62 14.13 -3.14
C GLY A 193 -19.22 15.20 -4.15
N THR A 194 -18.43 14.83 -5.15
CA THR A 194 -17.94 15.78 -6.17
C THR A 194 -19.09 16.38 -6.99
N TYR A 195 -20.05 15.57 -7.38
CA TYR A 195 -21.20 16.01 -8.17
C TYR A 195 -22.48 16.21 -7.34
N TRP A 196 -22.33 16.64 -6.09
CA TRP A 196 -23.46 16.89 -5.20
C TRP A 196 -24.41 17.97 -5.76
N GLY A 197 -23.88 19.02 -6.34
CA GLY A 197 -24.67 20.09 -6.97
C GLY A 197 -25.39 19.69 -8.25
N GLY A 198 -25.11 18.49 -8.78
CA GLY A 198 -25.70 17.96 -10.01
C GLY A 198 -24.62 17.39 -10.95
N SER A 199 -24.99 16.44 -11.80
CA SER A 199 -24.04 15.73 -12.68
C SER A 199 -23.38 16.61 -13.75
N THR A 200 -23.75 17.87 -13.88
CA THR A 200 -23.20 18.82 -14.87
C THR A 200 -22.18 19.79 -14.28
N THR A 201 -21.96 19.76 -12.97
CA THR A 201 -21.09 20.72 -12.29
C THR A 201 -20.46 20.13 -11.03
N VAL A 202 -19.24 20.57 -10.72
CA VAL A 202 -18.59 20.34 -9.41
C VAL A 202 -18.91 21.49 -8.41
N ASN A 203 -19.67 22.50 -8.81
CA ASN A 203 -20.13 23.53 -7.90
C ASN A 203 -21.00 22.90 -6.80
N GLN A 204 -20.81 23.32 -5.56
CA GLN A 204 -21.40 22.74 -4.36
C GLN A 204 -20.90 21.33 -4.03
N ALA A 205 -19.75 20.90 -4.54
CA ALA A 205 -19.11 19.66 -4.11
C ALA A 205 -19.04 19.56 -2.58
N ARG A 206 -19.09 18.32 -2.06
CA ARG A 206 -19.11 17.99 -0.64
C ARG A 206 -17.98 17.04 -0.29
N ARG A 207 -17.47 17.17 0.93
CA ARG A 207 -16.43 16.29 1.46
C ARG A 207 -16.92 14.86 1.54
N TYR A 208 -18.07 14.65 2.16
CA TYR A 208 -18.66 13.35 2.44
C TYR A 208 -19.29 12.69 1.21
N ASN A 209 -19.53 11.38 1.31
CA ASN A 209 -20.34 10.67 0.33
C ASN A 209 -21.86 10.97 0.49
N ALA A 210 -22.71 10.33 -0.30
CA ALA A 210 -24.16 10.57 -0.26
C ALA A 210 -24.85 10.09 1.04
N ASN A 211 -24.21 9.26 1.84
CA ASN A 211 -24.65 8.85 3.17
C ASN A 211 -24.13 9.77 4.30
N TRP A 212 -23.45 10.85 3.97
CA TRP A 212 -22.81 11.78 4.90
C TRP A 212 -21.75 11.12 5.79
N VAL A 213 -20.96 10.24 5.20
CA VAL A 213 -19.82 9.58 5.84
C VAL A 213 -18.53 10.09 5.19
N ASP A 214 -17.55 10.43 6.01
CA ASP A 214 -16.19 10.71 5.56
C ASP A 214 -15.53 9.39 5.14
N LEU A 215 -15.28 9.24 3.84
CA LEU A 215 -14.70 8.01 3.30
C LEU A 215 -13.26 7.78 3.78
N ASN A 216 -12.53 8.84 4.14
CA ASN A 216 -11.16 8.74 4.69
C ASN A 216 -11.14 8.64 6.23
N ARG A 217 -12.24 8.19 6.83
CA ARG A 217 -12.39 7.77 8.22
C ARG A 217 -13.12 6.43 8.32
N ASN A 218 -13.49 5.83 7.18
CA ASN A 218 -14.37 4.67 7.11
C ASN A 218 -13.64 3.35 6.75
N TYR A 219 -12.30 3.34 6.77
CA TYR A 219 -11.51 2.11 6.63
C TYR A 219 -11.23 1.46 7.99
N PRO A 220 -10.91 0.16 8.01
CA PRO A 220 -10.32 -0.46 9.19
C PRO A 220 -9.06 0.28 9.63
N ASP A 221 -8.91 0.45 10.93
CA ASP A 221 -7.76 1.12 11.53
C ASP A 221 -6.94 0.12 12.35
N PRO A 222 -5.60 0.12 12.26
CA PRO A 222 -4.77 -0.85 12.96
C PRO A 222 -4.75 -0.68 14.49
N GLU A 223 -5.18 0.48 15.01
CA GLU A 223 -5.32 0.73 16.44
C GLU A 223 -6.78 0.67 16.90
N ASP A 224 -7.68 1.35 16.19
CA ASP A 224 -9.09 1.53 16.60
C ASP A 224 -10.04 0.46 16.02
N GLY A 225 -9.52 -0.47 15.21
CA GLY A 225 -10.28 -1.63 14.73
C GLY A 225 -11.12 -1.37 13.47
N PRO A 226 -12.14 -2.22 13.19
CA PRO A 226 -12.76 -2.25 11.85
C PRO A 226 -13.69 -1.09 11.54
N HIS A 227 -14.20 -0.37 12.54
CA HIS A 227 -15.18 0.71 12.37
C HIS A 227 -14.87 1.89 13.31
N PRO A 228 -13.75 2.60 13.09
CA PRO A 228 -13.32 3.67 13.99
C PRO A 228 -14.29 4.86 14.04
N ASP A 229 -14.98 5.14 12.93
CA ASP A 229 -16.00 6.18 12.79
C ASP A 229 -17.40 5.76 13.30
N GLY A 230 -17.56 4.49 13.73
CA GLY A 230 -18.83 3.92 14.19
C GLY A 230 -19.89 3.75 13.10
N ASN A 231 -19.55 3.91 11.81
CA ASN A 231 -20.42 3.67 10.67
C ASN A 231 -20.17 2.29 10.05
N ALA A 232 -21.13 1.79 9.29
CA ALA A 232 -20.90 0.67 8.38
C ALA A 232 -19.97 1.12 7.24
N TRP A 233 -19.17 0.22 6.70
CA TRP A 233 -18.40 0.48 5.51
C TRP A 233 -19.29 0.92 4.36
N GLN A 234 -18.89 1.99 3.71
CA GLN A 234 -19.64 2.56 2.61
C GLN A 234 -19.42 1.75 1.31
N PRO A 235 -20.33 1.82 0.33
CA PRO A 235 -20.14 1.16 -0.96
C PRO A 235 -18.80 1.52 -1.62
N GLU A 236 -18.40 2.77 -1.55
CA GLU A 236 -17.12 3.29 -2.05
C GLU A 236 -15.94 2.66 -1.30
N THR A 237 -15.99 2.61 0.04
CA THR A 237 -14.96 1.98 0.89
C THR A 237 -14.82 0.49 0.56
N LEU A 238 -15.95 -0.24 0.51
CA LEU A 238 -15.97 -1.67 0.16
C LEU A 238 -15.41 -1.92 -1.25
N ALA A 239 -15.69 -1.04 -2.20
CA ALA A 239 -15.20 -1.14 -3.57
C ALA A 239 -13.66 -1.00 -3.62
N PHE A 240 -13.08 -0.03 -2.92
CA PHE A 240 -11.64 0.14 -2.85
C PHE A 240 -10.94 -0.94 -2.02
N MET A 241 -11.56 -1.45 -0.95
CA MET A 241 -11.05 -2.61 -0.21
C MET A 241 -10.97 -3.84 -1.12
N ALA A 242 -12.05 -4.16 -1.86
CA ALA A 242 -12.06 -5.27 -2.82
C ALA A 242 -11.06 -5.06 -3.97
N PHE A 243 -10.84 -3.82 -4.39
CA PHE A 243 -9.85 -3.49 -5.41
C PHE A 243 -8.42 -3.69 -4.90
N ALA A 244 -8.14 -3.34 -3.64
CA ALA A 244 -6.85 -3.63 -3.00
C ALA A 244 -6.63 -5.14 -2.78
N ASP A 245 -7.69 -5.90 -2.42
CA ASP A 245 -7.63 -7.36 -2.28
C ASP A 245 -7.33 -8.08 -3.62
N SER A 246 -7.84 -7.54 -4.74
CA SER A 246 -7.73 -8.18 -6.07
C SER A 246 -6.46 -7.81 -6.83
N ASN A 247 -5.74 -6.78 -6.40
CA ASN A 247 -4.50 -6.31 -7.00
C ASN A 247 -3.34 -6.40 -5.99
N HIS A 248 -2.12 -6.16 -6.44
CA HIS A 248 -0.94 -6.19 -5.59
C HIS A 248 -0.16 -4.87 -5.75
N PHE A 249 -0.84 -3.77 -5.43
CA PHE A 249 -0.21 -2.46 -5.51
C PHE A 249 1.01 -2.40 -4.58
N VAL A 250 2.16 -2.11 -5.13
CA VAL A 250 3.41 -1.96 -4.36
C VAL A 250 3.59 -0.54 -3.86
N MET A 251 3.02 0.44 -4.59
CA MET A 251 3.13 1.86 -4.29
C MET A 251 1.92 2.63 -4.82
N GLY A 252 1.59 3.75 -4.18
CA GLY A 252 0.49 4.60 -4.62
C GLY A 252 0.44 5.94 -3.93
N ALA A 253 -0.50 6.79 -4.37
CA ALA A 253 -0.86 8.00 -3.68
C ALA A 253 -2.35 8.33 -3.82
N ASN A 254 -2.90 8.91 -2.76
CA ASN A 254 -4.25 9.44 -2.72
C ASN A 254 -4.20 10.97 -2.69
N PHE A 255 -4.77 11.61 -3.73
CA PHE A 255 -4.75 13.06 -3.87
C PHE A 255 -5.88 13.70 -3.08
N HIS A 256 -5.49 14.69 -2.29
CA HIS A 256 -6.29 15.55 -1.45
C HIS A 256 -6.07 17.02 -1.79
N GLY A 257 -6.74 17.91 -1.06
CA GLY A 257 -6.57 19.35 -1.13
C GLY A 257 -7.14 20.06 0.10
N GLY A 258 -6.65 21.25 0.37
CA GLY A 258 -6.87 22.04 1.57
C GLY A 258 -5.56 22.36 2.27
N GLU A 259 -4.46 21.77 1.78
CA GLU A 259 -3.09 21.98 2.19
C GLU A 259 -2.14 21.65 1.02
N GLU A 260 -0.84 21.87 1.22
CA GLU A 260 0.23 21.56 0.27
C GLU A 260 1.31 20.76 1.01
N VAL A 261 1.18 19.41 1.02
CA VAL A 261 2.09 18.54 1.77
C VAL A 261 2.08 17.11 1.24
N PHE A 262 3.26 16.48 1.27
CA PHE A 262 3.45 15.05 1.13
C PHE A 262 3.36 14.40 2.52
N ASN A 263 2.22 13.74 2.80
CA ASN A 263 1.95 13.09 4.08
C ASN A 263 2.17 11.57 3.96
N TYR A 264 3.07 11.01 4.78
CA TYR A 264 3.42 9.60 4.80
C TYR A 264 3.06 8.91 6.13
N PRO A 265 2.91 7.56 6.15
CA PRO A 265 2.47 6.80 7.32
C PRO A 265 3.35 7.00 8.56
N TRP A 266 2.76 6.94 9.75
CA TRP A 266 1.38 6.58 10.05
C TRP A 266 0.56 7.82 10.41
N ASP A 267 -0.74 7.77 10.15
CA ASP A 267 -1.67 8.80 10.61
C ASP A 267 -2.21 8.47 12.02
N THR A 268 -2.45 7.19 12.32
CA THR A 268 -3.03 6.74 13.60
C THR A 268 -2.01 6.63 14.72
N TRP A 269 -0.73 6.34 14.43
CA TRP A 269 0.29 6.04 15.44
C TRP A 269 1.39 7.10 15.55
N ALA A 270 1.75 7.44 16.81
CA ALA A 270 2.92 8.30 17.10
C ALA A 270 4.27 7.64 16.75
N LYS A 271 4.34 6.31 16.64
CA LYS A 271 5.54 5.58 16.23
C LYS A 271 5.76 5.74 14.72
N LEU A 272 7.01 5.82 14.32
CA LEU A 272 7.37 5.90 12.90
C LEU A 272 7.21 4.53 12.22
N ALA A 273 6.95 4.55 10.91
CA ALA A 273 6.94 3.36 10.08
C ALA A 273 8.35 2.73 10.01
N ALA A 274 8.44 1.42 9.77
CA ALA A 274 9.73 0.73 9.61
C ALA A 274 10.59 1.34 8.49
N ASP A 275 9.95 1.79 7.42
CA ASP A 275 10.57 2.39 6.25
C ASP A 275 10.65 3.94 6.32
N ASP A 276 10.63 4.57 7.52
CA ASP A 276 10.57 6.02 7.71
C ASP A 276 11.64 6.79 6.90
N THR A 277 12.87 6.30 6.90
CA THR A 277 13.96 6.93 6.12
C THR A 277 13.70 6.88 4.60
N TRP A 278 13.11 5.79 4.11
CA TRP A 278 12.71 5.68 2.71
C TRP A 278 11.58 6.65 2.37
N TRP A 279 10.58 6.78 3.26
CA TRP A 279 9.50 7.75 3.09
C TRP A 279 9.99 9.18 3.00
N GLN A 280 10.92 9.56 3.89
CA GLN A 280 11.52 10.89 3.85
C GLN A 280 12.30 11.12 2.55
N PHE A 281 13.08 10.14 2.10
CA PHE A 281 13.80 10.22 0.83
C PHE A 281 12.87 10.44 -0.36
N VAL A 282 11.85 9.62 -0.51
CA VAL A 282 10.88 9.71 -1.62
C VAL A 282 10.04 10.99 -1.53
N GLY A 283 9.66 11.39 -0.32
CA GLY A 283 8.93 12.64 -0.09
C GLY A 283 9.74 13.86 -0.52
N HIS A 284 11.02 13.92 -0.14
CA HIS A 284 11.91 15.00 -0.58
C HIS A 284 12.15 14.98 -2.09
N GLU A 285 12.30 13.80 -2.72
CA GLU A 285 12.41 13.73 -4.19
C GLU A 285 11.18 14.32 -4.90
N TYR A 286 9.98 14.05 -4.37
CA TYR A 286 8.75 14.64 -4.89
C TYR A 286 8.75 16.16 -4.71
N VAL A 287 8.94 16.64 -3.48
CA VAL A 287 8.78 18.04 -3.11
C VAL A 287 9.91 18.92 -3.66
N ASP A 288 11.16 18.47 -3.62
CA ASP A 288 12.30 19.21 -4.20
C ASP A 288 12.11 19.39 -5.72
N THR A 289 11.54 18.40 -6.40
CA THR A 289 11.16 18.54 -7.83
C THR A 289 10.04 19.55 -8.01
N VAL A 290 8.99 19.53 -7.17
CA VAL A 290 7.92 20.52 -7.17
C VAL A 290 8.48 21.94 -7.01
N HIS A 291 9.38 22.16 -6.05
CA HIS A 291 9.98 23.47 -5.79
C HIS A 291 10.77 24.04 -6.97
N LEU A 292 11.31 23.21 -7.86
CA LEU A 292 12.01 23.67 -9.08
C LEU A 292 11.05 24.29 -10.12
N TYR A 293 9.77 23.92 -10.09
CA TYR A 293 8.83 24.27 -11.15
C TYR A 293 7.57 25.01 -10.65
N SER A 294 7.53 25.37 -9.38
CA SER A 294 6.40 26.06 -8.75
C SER A 294 6.80 27.43 -8.17
N PRO A 295 5.84 28.27 -7.77
CA PRO A 295 6.11 29.47 -6.98
C PRO A 295 6.83 29.12 -5.67
N TRP A 296 7.65 30.03 -5.19
CA TRP A 296 8.49 29.86 -4.01
C TRP A 296 7.74 29.48 -2.72
N ASN A 297 6.46 29.75 -2.63
CA ASN A 297 5.62 29.47 -1.45
C ASN A 297 4.81 28.17 -1.55
N TYR A 298 4.90 27.44 -2.64
CA TYR A 298 4.19 26.17 -2.84
C TYR A 298 4.92 25.03 -2.16
N PHE A 299 4.24 24.21 -1.37
CA PHE A 299 4.80 23.10 -0.55
C PHE A 299 5.85 23.57 0.48
N LEU A 300 5.71 24.75 1.08
CA LEU A 300 6.67 25.25 2.09
C LEU A 300 6.32 24.88 3.53
N GLY A 301 5.10 24.46 3.79
CA GLY A 301 4.64 24.08 5.12
C GLY A 301 5.42 22.90 5.71
N PHE A 302 5.17 22.60 6.98
CA PHE A 302 5.73 21.43 7.69
C PHE A 302 7.26 21.35 7.62
N ASN A 303 7.83 20.16 7.37
CA ASN A 303 9.26 19.98 7.14
C ASN A 303 9.56 20.18 5.64
N ASN A 304 9.45 21.42 5.17
CA ASN A 304 9.68 21.79 3.76
C ASN A 304 8.83 20.95 2.78
N GLY A 305 7.52 20.83 3.08
CA GLY A 305 6.54 20.16 2.24
C GLY A 305 6.32 18.68 2.53
N ILE A 306 6.96 18.09 3.54
CA ILE A 306 6.72 16.70 3.94
C ILE A 306 6.35 16.60 5.43
N THR A 307 5.51 15.62 5.78
CA THR A 307 5.18 15.31 7.16
C THR A 307 4.86 13.84 7.35
N ASN A 308 5.17 13.32 8.54
CA ASN A 308 4.52 12.13 9.06
C ASN A 308 3.10 12.51 9.51
N GLY A 309 2.10 11.70 9.19
CA GLY A 309 0.69 12.05 9.40
C GLY A 309 0.35 12.35 10.85
N TYR A 310 0.79 11.51 11.79
CA TYR A 310 0.55 11.73 13.20
C TYR A 310 1.14 13.06 13.72
N GLN A 311 2.26 13.50 13.14
CA GLN A 311 2.88 14.79 13.52
C GLN A 311 2.09 16.00 13.03
N TRP A 312 1.29 15.83 11.99
CA TRP A 312 0.36 16.87 11.55
C TRP A 312 -0.87 16.89 12.46
N TYR A 313 -1.69 15.87 12.40
CA TYR A 313 -2.73 15.54 13.36
C TYR A 313 -3.13 14.06 13.19
N THR A 314 -3.50 13.42 14.28
CA THR A 314 -3.91 12.02 14.23
C THR A 314 -5.27 11.87 13.55
N ILE A 315 -5.39 10.88 12.68
CA ILE A 315 -6.66 10.41 12.16
C ILE A 315 -6.79 8.90 12.36
N SER A 316 -8.02 8.42 12.43
CA SER A 316 -8.35 7.01 12.55
C SER A 316 -9.24 6.59 11.39
N GLY A 317 -9.03 5.41 10.84
CA GLY A 317 -9.78 4.90 9.70
C GLY A 317 -9.42 5.54 8.36
N GLY A 318 -8.23 6.10 8.24
CA GLY A 318 -7.69 6.61 6.99
C GLY A 318 -7.31 5.51 6.01
N ARG A 319 -7.46 5.78 4.71
CA ARG A 319 -7.10 4.85 3.64
C ARG A 319 -5.60 4.57 3.61
N GLN A 320 -4.77 5.58 3.81
CA GLN A 320 -3.31 5.46 3.82
C GLN A 320 -2.84 4.36 4.79
N ASP A 321 -3.27 4.40 6.05
CA ASP A 321 -2.86 3.41 7.05
C ASP A 321 -3.43 2.03 6.74
N TYR A 322 -4.68 1.96 6.24
CA TYR A 322 -5.31 0.70 5.84
C TYR A 322 -4.48 -0.04 4.78
N VAL A 323 -4.15 0.60 3.66
CA VAL A 323 -3.45 -0.09 2.57
C VAL A 323 -1.99 -0.39 2.90
N ASN A 324 -1.32 0.47 3.70
CA ASN A 324 0.03 0.22 4.18
C ASN A 324 0.08 -0.98 5.14
N TYR A 325 -0.90 -1.11 6.05
CA TYR A 325 -0.88 -2.14 7.09
C TYR A 325 -1.37 -3.51 6.60
N TRP A 326 -2.43 -3.57 5.78
CA TRP A 326 -3.03 -4.85 5.35
C TRP A 326 -2.61 -5.31 3.96
N HIS A 327 -2.18 -4.40 3.09
CA HIS A 327 -1.87 -4.71 1.68
C HIS A 327 -0.40 -4.50 1.32
N SER A 328 0.44 -4.06 2.25
CA SER A 328 1.85 -3.72 1.97
C SER A 328 2.03 -2.70 0.83
N ASN A 329 0.98 -1.98 0.48
CA ASN A 329 1.01 -0.92 -0.52
C ASN A 329 1.60 0.35 0.11
N ARG A 330 2.74 0.82 -0.41
CA ARG A 330 3.39 2.07 0.03
C ARG A 330 2.60 3.27 -0.52
N GLU A 331 1.44 3.56 0.08
CA GLU A 331 0.60 4.70 -0.28
C GLU A 331 0.85 5.89 0.64
N VAL A 332 0.82 7.09 0.07
CA VAL A 332 0.88 8.39 0.75
C VAL A 332 -0.36 9.20 0.45
N THR A 333 -0.61 10.21 1.29
CA THR A 333 -1.59 11.27 1.02
C THR A 333 -0.84 12.48 0.45
N LEU A 334 -1.26 12.93 -0.74
CA LEU A 334 -0.73 14.12 -1.40
C LEU A 334 -1.77 15.24 -1.37
N GLU A 335 -1.55 16.21 -0.51
CA GLU A 335 -2.30 17.47 -0.51
C GLU A 335 -1.63 18.42 -1.51
N ILE A 336 -2.31 18.74 -2.62
CA ILE A 336 -1.69 19.41 -3.77
C ILE A 336 -2.21 20.81 -4.06
N SER A 337 -3.00 21.36 -3.17
CA SER A 337 -3.54 22.72 -3.27
C SER A 337 -4.05 23.17 -1.91
N ASP A 338 -3.68 24.37 -1.48
CA ASP A 338 -4.27 25.03 -0.31
C ASP A 338 -5.77 25.32 -0.47
N THR A 339 -6.26 25.26 -1.70
CA THR A 339 -7.67 25.47 -2.07
C THR A 339 -8.32 24.16 -2.47
N LYS A 340 -9.38 23.74 -1.78
CA LYS A 340 -10.08 22.46 -2.03
C LYS A 340 -10.70 22.37 -3.42
N LEU A 341 -11.52 23.35 -3.77
CA LEU A 341 -12.08 23.50 -5.10
C LEU A 341 -11.34 24.64 -5.81
N LEU A 342 -10.34 24.27 -6.60
CA LEU A 342 -9.45 25.21 -7.28
C LEU A 342 -10.16 25.88 -8.46
N PRO A 343 -10.01 27.21 -8.68
CA PRO A 343 -10.50 27.82 -9.91
C PRO A 343 -9.89 27.18 -11.16
N ALA A 344 -10.69 26.92 -12.18
CA ALA A 344 -10.26 26.26 -13.42
C ALA A 344 -9.05 26.94 -14.08
N SER A 345 -8.93 28.26 -13.96
CA SER A 345 -7.80 29.04 -14.48
C SER A 345 -6.44 28.69 -13.84
N GLN A 346 -6.42 27.97 -12.73
CA GLN A 346 -5.20 27.56 -12.03
C GLN A 346 -4.82 26.09 -12.25
N LEU A 347 -5.70 25.27 -12.84
CA LEU A 347 -5.47 23.83 -13.03
C LEU A 347 -4.20 23.52 -13.84
N LEU A 348 -3.96 24.25 -14.94
CA LEU A 348 -2.75 24.07 -15.73
C LEU A 348 -1.47 24.47 -14.98
N ASN A 349 -1.54 25.45 -14.09
CA ASN A 349 -0.40 25.81 -13.26
C ASN A 349 -0.06 24.66 -12.29
N HIS A 350 -1.08 24.09 -11.63
CA HIS A 350 -0.87 22.95 -10.71
C HIS A 350 -0.38 21.71 -11.46
N TRP A 351 -0.79 21.51 -12.72
CA TRP A 351 -0.18 20.49 -13.57
C TRP A 351 1.32 20.76 -13.78
N GLU A 352 1.70 21.96 -14.19
CA GLU A 352 3.11 22.32 -14.41
C GLU A 352 3.97 22.19 -13.15
N TYR A 353 3.40 22.47 -11.97
CA TYR A 353 4.11 22.31 -10.70
C TYR A 353 4.38 20.85 -10.35
N ASN A 354 3.46 19.93 -10.66
CA ASN A 354 3.44 18.58 -10.12
C ASN A 354 3.81 17.48 -11.11
N TYR A 355 3.54 17.60 -12.43
CA TYR A 355 3.61 16.45 -13.32
C TYR A 355 4.98 15.73 -13.34
N ARG A 356 6.07 16.47 -13.19
CA ARG A 356 7.43 15.87 -13.14
C ARG A 356 7.62 15.02 -11.89
N SER A 357 7.11 15.51 -10.76
CA SER A 357 7.11 14.78 -9.49
C SER A 357 6.19 13.57 -9.53
N LEU A 358 5.03 13.66 -10.20
CA LEU A 358 4.14 12.51 -10.43
C LEU A 358 4.85 11.41 -11.22
N LEU A 359 5.59 11.75 -12.27
CA LEU A 359 6.36 10.77 -13.05
C LEU A 359 7.51 10.19 -12.22
N ASN A 360 8.28 11.01 -11.49
CA ASN A 360 9.34 10.52 -10.60
C ASN A 360 8.78 9.55 -9.55
N TYR A 361 7.60 9.82 -9.02
CA TYR A 361 6.97 8.99 -7.99
C TYR A 361 6.51 7.63 -8.54
N ILE A 362 5.99 7.56 -9.77
CA ILE A 362 5.69 6.30 -10.44
C ILE A 362 6.97 5.46 -10.61
N GLU A 363 8.08 6.08 -11.02
CA GLU A 363 9.37 5.39 -11.20
C GLU A 363 9.89 4.75 -9.90
N GLN A 364 9.56 5.30 -8.72
CA GLN A 364 9.97 4.74 -7.43
C GLN A 364 9.45 3.30 -7.23
N ALA A 365 8.32 2.93 -7.83
CA ALA A 365 7.77 1.58 -7.76
C ALA A 365 8.71 0.52 -8.35
N ASN A 366 9.62 0.93 -9.24
CA ASN A 366 10.59 0.05 -9.90
C ASN A 366 11.90 -0.13 -9.12
N TYR A 367 12.11 0.60 -8.03
CA TYR A 367 13.36 0.56 -7.28
C TYR A 367 13.30 -0.39 -6.08
N GLY A 368 14.45 -0.60 -5.40
CA GLY A 368 14.53 -1.54 -4.28
C GLY A 368 14.84 -2.98 -4.71
N ILE A 369 14.28 -3.97 -4.01
CA ILE A 369 14.53 -5.39 -4.28
C ILE A 369 13.31 -6.01 -4.93
N GLN A 370 13.49 -6.61 -6.11
CA GLN A 370 12.45 -7.27 -6.89
C GLN A 370 12.87 -8.66 -7.33
N GLY A 371 11.92 -9.55 -7.54
CA GLY A 371 12.22 -10.88 -8.03
C GLY A 371 11.03 -11.83 -7.97
N ILE A 372 11.28 -13.09 -8.27
CA ILE A 372 10.29 -14.15 -8.31
C ILE A 372 10.67 -15.23 -7.28
N VAL A 373 9.68 -15.72 -6.53
CA VAL A 373 9.85 -16.85 -5.63
C VAL A 373 9.21 -18.10 -6.24
N THR A 374 10.01 -19.17 -6.37
CA THR A 374 9.58 -20.43 -7.02
C THR A 374 9.89 -21.65 -6.18
N ASP A 375 9.20 -22.75 -6.48
CA ASP A 375 9.52 -24.09 -5.98
C ASP A 375 10.81 -24.60 -6.65
N SER A 376 11.79 -25.04 -5.88
CA SER A 376 13.09 -25.50 -6.38
C SER A 376 13.03 -26.79 -7.19
N VAL A 377 11.95 -27.56 -7.10
CA VAL A 377 11.77 -28.84 -7.79
C VAL A 377 10.97 -28.69 -9.07
N THR A 378 9.87 -27.95 -9.00
CA THR A 378 8.92 -27.81 -10.11
C THR A 378 9.11 -26.54 -10.92
N GLY A 379 9.75 -25.51 -10.34
CA GLY A 379 9.84 -24.17 -10.91
C GLY A 379 8.54 -23.36 -10.78
N ALA A 380 7.50 -23.92 -10.17
CA ALA A 380 6.22 -23.23 -10.02
C ALA A 380 6.33 -22.00 -9.11
N PRO A 381 5.68 -20.88 -9.44
CA PRO A 381 5.61 -19.71 -8.58
C PRO A 381 4.96 -20.00 -7.23
N LEU A 382 5.43 -19.35 -6.17
CA LEU A 382 4.97 -19.56 -4.80
C LEU A 382 4.32 -18.31 -4.21
N GLN A 383 3.27 -18.52 -3.41
CA GLN A 383 2.80 -17.55 -2.44
C GLN A 383 3.77 -17.56 -1.26
N ALA A 384 4.67 -16.58 -1.20
CA ALA A 384 5.71 -16.49 -0.21
C ALA A 384 5.72 -15.12 0.48
N ARG A 385 6.14 -15.10 1.74
CA ARG A 385 6.38 -13.86 2.49
C ARG A 385 7.86 -13.52 2.50
N ILE A 386 8.15 -12.26 2.27
CA ILE A 386 9.49 -11.67 2.32
C ILE A 386 9.53 -10.71 3.50
N LEU A 387 10.36 -11.04 4.50
CA LEU A 387 10.52 -10.27 5.74
C LEU A 387 11.99 -9.89 5.91
N ILE A 388 12.25 -8.70 6.40
CA ILE A 388 13.60 -8.22 6.79
C ILE A 388 13.70 -8.28 8.32
N PRO A 389 14.34 -9.33 8.91
CA PRO A 389 14.43 -9.48 10.35
C PRO A 389 15.15 -8.30 11.01
N GLY A 390 14.53 -7.75 12.05
CA GLY A 390 15.07 -6.60 12.79
C GLY A 390 14.83 -5.24 12.14
N HIS A 391 14.19 -5.20 10.97
CA HIS A 391 13.76 -3.98 10.28
C HIS A 391 12.23 -3.90 10.19
N ASP A 392 11.59 -4.94 9.65
CA ASP A 392 10.16 -4.92 9.40
C ASP A 392 9.34 -4.95 10.69
N LEU A 393 8.42 -4.00 10.81
CA LEU A 393 7.46 -3.82 11.90
C LEU A 393 6.08 -3.53 11.30
N ASP A 394 5.04 -3.75 12.08
CA ASP A 394 3.67 -3.32 11.73
C ASP A 394 3.25 -3.74 10.31
N ASN A 395 3.47 -5.01 9.97
CA ASN A 395 3.16 -5.62 8.66
C ASN A 395 3.91 -5.01 7.46
N SER A 396 5.06 -4.36 7.67
CA SER A 396 5.83 -3.77 6.55
C SER A 396 6.56 -4.80 5.66
N PHE A 397 6.45 -6.12 5.97
CA PHE A 397 6.84 -7.20 5.06
C PHE A 397 6.05 -7.13 3.75
N VAL A 398 6.50 -7.85 2.73
CA VAL A 398 5.74 -8.01 1.48
C VAL A 398 5.48 -9.49 1.20
N ASP A 399 4.40 -9.77 0.47
CA ASP A 399 4.08 -11.10 0.01
C ASP A 399 4.25 -11.16 -1.53
N THR A 400 4.49 -12.35 -2.09
CA THR A 400 4.49 -12.53 -3.54
C THR A 400 3.07 -12.58 -4.08
N LYS A 401 2.91 -12.18 -5.35
CA LYS A 401 1.65 -12.29 -6.08
C LYS A 401 1.64 -13.50 -7.01
N LEU A 402 0.60 -14.33 -6.92
CA LEU A 402 0.32 -15.35 -7.92
C LEU A 402 -0.49 -14.75 -9.10
N PRO A 403 -0.34 -15.23 -10.34
CA PRO A 403 0.38 -16.45 -10.72
C PRO A 403 1.89 -16.28 -10.97
N SER A 404 2.44 -15.07 -10.95
CA SER A 404 3.85 -14.83 -11.30
C SER A 404 4.84 -15.23 -10.21
N GLY A 405 4.46 -15.19 -8.92
CA GLY A 405 5.37 -15.32 -7.79
C GLY A 405 6.25 -14.08 -7.57
N TYR A 406 5.90 -12.96 -8.22
CA TYR A 406 6.61 -11.70 -8.15
C TYR A 406 6.44 -11.01 -6.81
N TYR A 407 7.49 -10.34 -6.35
CA TYR A 407 7.48 -9.44 -5.21
C TYR A 407 8.31 -8.18 -5.47
N SER A 408 7.93 -7.09 -4.83
CA SER A 408 8.71 -5.85 -4.78
C SER A 408 8.82 -5.38 -3.33
N ARG A 409 10.04 -5.09 -2.87
CA ARG A 409 10.32 -4.54 -1.55
C ARG A 409 11.07 -3.22 -1.70
N LEU A 410 10.34 -2.13 -1.63
CA LEU A 410 10.86 -0.77 -1.68
C LEU A 410 11.62 -0.47 -0.38
N LEU A 411 12.85 0.05 -0.49
CA LEU A 411 13.77 0.26 0.63
C LEU A 411 14.70 1.45 0.35
N TYR A 412 15.11 2.12 1.42
CA TYR A 412 16.23 3.05 1.35
C TYR A 412 17.54 2.31 1.09
N GLU A 413 18.56 3.02 0.55
CA GLU A 413 19.87 2.43 0.32
C GLU A 413 20.46 1.81 1.58
N GLY A 414 21.09 0.64 1.43
CA GLY A 414 21.62 -0.11 2.55
C GLY A 414 21.97 -1.55 2.20
N THR A 415 22.24 -2.34 3.23
CA THR A 415 22.51 -3.78 3.09
C THR A 415 21.58 -4.54 4.02
N TYR A 416 20.79 -5.46 3.46
CA TYR A 416 19.70 -6.13 4.14
C TYR A 416 19.86 -7.65 4.14
N GLY A 417 19.21 -8.29 5.11
CA GLY A 417 19.02 -9.74 5.12
C GLY A 417 17.54 -10.05 4.93
N LEU A 418 17.17 -10.74 3.85
CA LEU A 418 15.79 -11.07 3.53
C LEU A 418 15.49 -12.52 3.87
N ARG A 419 14.41 -12.75 4.60
CA ARG A 419 13.88 -14.07 4.90
C ARG A 419 12.66 -14.36 4.05
N PHE A 420 12.75 -15.40 3.24
CA PHE A 420 11.68 -15.91 2.38
C PHE A 420 11.03 -17.11 3.04
N SER A 421 9.70 -17.14 3.12
CA SER A 421 8.94 -18.25 3.71
C SER A 421 7.63 -18.49 2.98
N ALA A 422 7.30 -19.77 2.75
CA ALA A 422 6.04 -20.20 2.17
C ALA A 422 5.52 -21.44 2.89
N THR A 423 4.18 -21.59 2.95
CA THR A 423 3.57 -22.76 3.58
C THR A 423 3.97 -24.05 2.85
N GLY A 424 4.53 -25.01 3.57
CA GLY A 424 5.01 -26.27 3.00
C GLY A 424 6.45 -26.24 2.49
N TYR A 425 7.20 -25.17 2.75
CA TYR A 425 8.59 -24.99 2.30
C TYR A 425 9.53 -24.69 3.47
N PHE A 426 10.80 -25.04 3.33
CA PHE A 426 11.84 -24.58 4.23
C PHE A 426 12.07 -23.08 4.00
N PRO A 427 12.06 -22.24 5.07
CA PRO A 427 12.39 -20.83 4.91
C PRO A 427 13.85 -20.65 4.52
N LYS A 428 14.14 -19.64 3.71
CA LYS A 428 15.48 -19.30 3.24
C LYS A 428 15.80 -17.85 3.59
N THR A 429 16.98 -17.62 4.17
CA THR A 429 17.47 -16.25 4.41
C THR A 429 18.67 -15.97 3.53
N ILE A 430 18.64 -14.83 2.85
CA ILE A 430 19.73 -14.33 2.02
C ILE A 430 20.25 -13.06 2.68
N TYR A 431 21.53 -13.06 3.03
CA TYR A 431 22.20 -11.94 3.71
C TYR A 431 22.99 -11.09 2.72
N ASN A 432 23.33 -9.88 3.15
CA ASN A 432 24.19 -8.93 2.42
C ASN A 432 23.63 -8.55 1.05
N VAL A 433 22.33 -8.39 0.93
CA VAL A 433 21.68 -7.85 -0.26
C VAL A 433 21.82 -6.34 -0.24
N SER A 434 22.55 -5.79 -1.19
CA SER A 434 22.75 -4.34 -1.31
C SER A 434 21.60 -3.70 -2.07
N VAL A 435 21.13 -2.56 -1.56
CA VAL A 435 20.13 -1.68 -2.19
C VAL A 435 20.77 -0.33 -2.39
N PHE A 436 20.55 0.27 -3.53
CA PHE A 436 20.95 1.64 -3.84
C PHE A 436 19.70 2.45 -4.22
N ASN A 437 19.65 3.71 -3.80
CA ASN A 437 18.56 4.59 -4.15
C ASN A 437 18.45 4.75 -5.67
N ARG A 438 17.23 4.72 -6.20
CA ARG A 438 16.91 4.79 -7.63
C ARG A 438 17.50 3.64 -8.48
N GLU A 439 17.76 2.50 -7.86
CA GLU A 439 18.22 1.30 -8.55
C GLU A 439 17.39 0.08 -8.16
N THR A 440 17.33 -0.90 -9.05
CA THR A 440 16.64 -2.16 -8.83
C THR A 440 17.66 -3.26 -8.56
N THR A 441 17.51 -3.95 -7.43
CA THR A 441 18.25 -5.17 -7.13
C THR A 441 17.37 -6.38 -7.45
N HIS A 442 17.70 -7.14 -8.50
CA HIS A 442 16.98 -8.36 -8.84
C HIS A 442 17.43 -9.54 -8.00
N LEU A 443 16.49 -10.24 -7.36
CA LEU A 443 16.77 -11.36 -6.47
C LEU A 443 15.68 -12.43 -6.60
N ASP A 444 15.90 -13.38 -7.52
CA ASP A 444 15.06 -14.57 -7.65
C ASP A 444 15.43 -15.61 -6.60
N VAL A 445 14.41 -16.23 -5.99
CA VAL A 445 14.61 -17.16 -4.89
C VAL A 445 13.86 -18.45 -5.10
N GLN A 446 14.56 -19.57 -4.94
CA GLN A 446 13.96 -20.88 -4.92
C GLN A 446 13.85 -21.40 -3.50
N LEU A 447 12.64 -21.87 -3.11
CA LEU A 447 12.39 -22.52 -1.83
C LEU A 447 12.27 -24.03 -2.01
N VAL A 448 12.84 -24.76 -1.05
CA VAL A 448 12.81 -26.23 -1.05
C VAL A 448 11.54 -26.69 -0.33
N PRO A 449 10.69 -27.54 -0.96
CA PRO A 449 9.50 -28.07 -0.32
C PRO A 449 9.84 -28.96 0.88
N LEU A 450 9.02 -28.89 1.94
CA LEU A 450 9.16 -29.77 3.12
C LEU A 450 8.92 -31.25 2.80
N ASN A 451 8.09 -31.50 1.77
CA ASN A 451 7.82 -32.83 1.26
C ASN A 451 8.39 -32.94 -0.16
N VAL A 452 9.66 -33.30 -0.29
CA VAL A 452 10.23 -33.69 -1.58
C VAL A 452 9.60 -35.03 -1.97
N SER A 453 8.67 -35.02 -2.94
CA SER A 453 7.83 -36.18 -3.23
C SER A 453 8.50 -37.22 -4.11
N GLN A 454 8.22 -38.45 -3.78
CA GLN A 454 7.98 -39.69 -4.57
C GLN A 454 8.96 -40.16 -5.66
N ASN A 455 10.02 -39.45 -6.04
CA ASN A 455 11.06 -39.97 -6.92
C ASN A 455 12.48 -39.92 -6.31
N GLU A 456 12.61 -39.47 -5.07
CA GLU A 456 13.83 -39.61 -4.32
C GLU A 456 13.80 -40.88 -3.44
N PRO A 457 14.96 -41.49 -3.11
CA PRO A 457 14.99 -42.75 -2.40
C PRO A 457 14.17 -42.66 -1.12
N ARG A 458 13.27 -43.63 -0.93
CA ARG A 458 12.36 -43.79 0.20
C ARG A 458 12.93 -43.16 1.47
N TYR A 459 12.23 -42.11 1.97
CA TYR A 459 12.37 -41.72 3.37
C TYR A 459 11.82 -42.87 4.21
N GLU A 460 12.66 -43.80 4.56
CA GLU A 460 12.34 -44.74 5.62
C GLU A 460 12.27 -43.91 6.90
N ARG A 461 11.12 -43.96 7.59
CA ARG A 461 11.05 -43.46 8.95
C ARG A 461 12.29 -43.93 9.67
N LEU A 462 12.99 -43.02 10.36
CA LEU A 462 13.92 -43.43 11.42
C LEU A 462 13.08 -44.25 12.41
N SER A 463 13.03 -45.51 12.21
CA SER A 463 12.12 -46.39 12.93
C SER A 463 12.42 -46.47 14.42
N MET A 464 13.51 -45.83 14.90
CA MET A 464 13.85 -45.80 16.31
C MET A 464 14.70 -44.61 16.72
N VAL A 465 13.99 -43.53 17.11
CA VAL A 465 14.53 -42.54 18.05
C VAL A 465 13.99 -42.91 19.43
N PHE A 466 14.83 -43.35 20.36
CA PHE A 466 14.39 -43.76 21.67
C PHE A 466 15.28 -43.15 22.78
N PRO A 467 14.73 -42.72 23.91
CA PRO A 467 13.29 -42.56 24.18
C PRO A 467 12.66 -41.41 23.45
N ASN A 468 11.37 -41.52 23.10
CA ASN A 468 10.56 -40.45 22.55
C ASN A 468 9.14 -40.53 23.14
N PRO A 469 8.72 -39.62 24.03
CA PRO A 469 9.41 -38.38 24.51
C PRO A 469 10.70 -38.61 25.29
N SER A 470 11.64 -37.64 25.21
CA SER A 470 12.95 -37.66 25.84
C SER A 470 13.18 -36.52 26.81
N GLU A 471 13.99 -36.70 27.84
CA GLU A 471 14.55 -35.66 28.73
C GLU A 471 15.86 -35.04 28.15
N GLY A 472 16.09 -35.16 26.84
CA GLY A 472 17.24 -34.60 26.14
C GLY A 472 18.22 -35.61 25.59
N MET A 473 18.39 -36.76 26.25
CA MET A 473 19.26 -37.85 25.73
C MET A 473 18.46 -38.80 24.84
N ILE A 474 18.90 -38.99 23.60
CA ILE A 474 18.28 -39.91 22.65
C ILE A 474 19.31 -40.87 22.06
N GLU A 475 18.85 -42.04 21.67
CA GLU A 475 19.58 -42.98 20.85
C GLU A 475 18.92 -43.08 19.47
N LEU A 476 19.72 -42.85 18.45
CA LEU A 476 19.31 -42.86 17.04
C LEU A 476 19.84 -44.14 16.41
N THR A 477 18.97 -45.03 15.98
CA THR A 477 19.37 -46.23 15.23
C THR A 477 19.66 -45.83 13.78
N LEU A 478 20.83 -46.28 13.29
CA LEU A 478 21.23 -46.04 11.91
C LEU A 478 20.46 -46.98 10.97
N PRO A 479 19.83 -46.44 9.90
CA PRO A 479 18.95 -47.24 9.05
C PRO A 479 19.67 -48.24 8.14
N GLU A 480 20.96 -48.03 7.88
CA GLU A 480 21.77 -48.86 6.99
C GLU A 480 23.17 -49.13 7.58
N SER A 481 23.77 -50.28 7.24
CA SER A 481 25.18 -50.56 7.50
C SER A 481 26.07 -49.87 6.46
N GLY A 482 27.23 -49.38 6.89
CA GLY A 482 28.23 -48.76 6.00
C GLY A 482 28.05 -47.25 5.81
N ILE A 483 27.27 -46.57 6.66
CA ILE A 483 27.29 -45.11 6.81
C ILE A 483 28.61 -44.77 7.51
N THR A 484 29.45 -43.98 6.87
CA THR A 484 30.73 -43.50 7.42
C THR A 484 30.67 -42.05 7.86
N ASP A 485 29.67 -41.29 7.37
CA ASP A 485 29.50 -39.86 7.57
C ASP A 485 28.02 -39.48 7.60
N ALA A 486 27.61 -38.70 8.60
CA ALA A 486 26.23 -38.26 8.72
C ALA A 486 26.12 -36.87 9.38
N MET A 487 25.12 -36.10 8.97
CA MET A 487 24.75 -34.85 9.61
C MET A 487 23.41 -35.03 10.32
N VAL A 488 23.35 -34.66 11.58
CA VAL A 488 22.08 -34.60 12.34
C VAL A 488 21.70 -33.16 12.62
N ASP A 489 20.53 -32.78 12.15
CA ASP A 489 19.93 -31.48 12.37
C ASP A 489 18.62 -31.61 13.14
N CYS A 490 18.32 -30.62 14.02
CA CYS A 490 17.05 -30.54 14.71
C CYS A 490 16.41 -29.21 14.45
N PHE A 491 15.13 -29.22 14.08
CA PHE A 491 14.37 -28.01 13.74
C PHE A 491 13.17 -27.85 14.68
N GLY A 492 12.93 -26.63 15.13
CA GLY A 492 11.70 -26.27 15.83
C GLY A 492 10.47 -26.28 14.90
N VAL A 493 9.27 -26.22 15.48
CA VAL A 493 7.99 -26.19 14.72
C VAL A 493 7.85 -25.02 13.75
N THR A 494 8.61 -23.97 13.96
CA THR A 494 8.70 -22.79 13.06
C THR A 494 9.74 -22.95 11.94
N GLY A 495 10.40 -24.14 11.86
CA GLY A 495 11.41 -24.43 10.84
C GLY A 495 12.82 -23.88 11.15
N ASN A 496 13.02 -23.21 12.29
CA ASN A 496 14.35 -22.76 12.71
C ASN A 496 15.21 -23.95 13.15
N GLN A 497 16.45 -24.02 12.67
CA GLN A 497 17.43 -25.00 13.11
C GLN A 497 17.90 -24.64 14.52
N VAL A 498 17.71 -25.60 15.45
CA VAL A 498 18.05 -25.44 16.89
C VAL A 498 19.22 -26.28 17.33
N PHE A 499 19.61 -27.28 16.52
CA PHE A 499 20.73 -28.15 16.78
C PHE A 499 21.29 -28.67 15.43
N SER A 500 22.61 -28.79 15.34
CA SER A 500 23.30 -29.43 14.22
C SER A 500 24.57 -30.13 14.72
N LYS A 501 24.80 -31.34 14.27
CA LYS A 501 25.99 -32.10 14.62
C LYS A 501 26.43 -32.99 13.48
N HIS A 502 27.69 -32.86 13.11
CA HIS A 502 28.37 -33.81 12.22
C HIS A 502 28.80 -35.03 12.99
N LEU A 503 28.63 -36.20 12.42
CA LEU A 503 28.89 -37.50 13.04
C LEU A 503 29.78 -38.32 12.12
N GLU A 504 30.96 -38.71 12.63
CA GLU A 504 31.78 -39.76 12.04
C GLU A 504 31.29 -41.10 12.57
N VAL A 505 30.86 -41.97 11.67
CA VAL A 505 30.28 -43.28 12.00
C VAL A 505 31.33 -44.37 11.76
N SER A 506 31.72 -45.07 12.81
CA SER A 506 32.63 -46.21 12.70
C SER A 506 31.93 -47.40 12.06
N ASP A 507 32.63 -48.17 11.27
CA ASP A 507 32.11 -49.36 10.60
C ASP A 507 31.51 -50.35 11.63
N GLY A 508 30.25 -50.76 11.38
CA GLY A 508 29.51 -51.67 12.28
C GLY A 508 28.74 -50.98 13.42
N MET A 509 28.71 -49.63 13.50
CA MET A 509 27.92 -48.91 14.49
C MET A 509 26.44 -48.97 14.12
N ALA A 510 25.59 -49.50 15.01
CA ALA A 510 24.16 -49.68 14.78
C ALA A 510 23.32 -48.54 15.32
N SER A 511 23.85 -47.72 16.26
CA SER A 511 23.15 -46.59 16.86
C SER A 511 24.10 -45.49 17.32
N ILE A 512 23.58 -44.27 17.47
CA ILE A 512 24.32 -43.09 17.92
C ILE A 512 23.55 -42.43 19.05
N ARG A 513 24.26 -42.04 20.11
CA ARG A 513 23.71 -41.24 21.21
C ARG A 513 23.90 -39.75 20.94
N LEU A 514 22.80 -39.00 21.10
CA LEU A 514 22.76 -37.54 20.97
C LEU A 514 22.25 -36.92 22.25
N ASP A 515 22.90 -35.84 22.66
CA ASP A 515 22.47 -35.00 23.76
C ASP A 515 21.79 -33.75 23.19
N LEU A 516 20.50 -33.66 23.41
CA LEU A 516 19.62 -32.54 23.04
C LEU A 516 19.11 -31.79 24.30
N GLY A 517 19.74 -32.01 25.47
CA GLY A 517 19.31 -31.50 26.77
C GLY A 517 19.31 -29.95 26.87
N ASN A 518 19.94 -29.28 25.94
CA ASN A 518 19.90 -27.82 25.83
C ASN A 518 18.64 -27.27 25.10
N LEU A 519 17.80 -28.16 24.53
CA LEU A 519 16.55 -27.74 23.88
C LEU A 519 15.44 -27.54 24.92
N SER A 520 14.65 -26.53 24.74
CA SER A 520 13.45 -26.29 25.55
C SER A 520 12.42 -27.42 25.36
N PRO A 521 11.56 -27.70 26.35
CA PRO A 521 10.47 -28.65 26.17
C PRO A 521 9.60 -28.29 24.95
N GLY A 522 9.35 -29.25 24.08
CA GLY A 522 8.61 -29.00 22.84
C GLY A 522 8.69 -30.12 21.81
N LEU A 523 7.99 -29.94 20.70
CA LEU A 523 8.03 -30.82 19.53
C LEU A 523 9.09 -30.29 18.54
N TYR A 524 9.93 -31.21 18.06
CA TYR A 524 11.01 -30.94 17.11
C TYR A 524 10.99 -31.94 15.96
N LEU A 525 11.55 -31.52 14.82
CA LEU A 525 11.82 -32.37 13.68
C LEU A 525 13.31 -32.70 13.66
N LEU A 526 13.64 -34.00 13.80
CA LEU A 526 15.00 -34.51 13.72
C LEU A 526 15.28 -35.01 12.30
N SER A 527 16.38 -34.58 11.71
CA SER A 527 16.81 -34.97 10.36
C SER A 527 18.19 -35.58 10.43
N LEU A 528 18.35 -36.81 9.91
CA LEU A 528 19.65 -37.46 9.67
C LEU A 528 19.92 -37.43 8.17
N SER A 529 20.97 -36.78 7.75
CA SER A 529 21.41 -36.73 6.35
C SER A 529 22.71 -37.53 6.20
N THR A 530 22.75 -38.47 5.25
CA THR A 530 23.94 -39.20 4.84
C THR A 530 24.29 -38.81 3.41
N GLY A 531 25.47 -39.22 2.91
CA GLY A 531 25.84 -38.96 1.52
C GLY A 531 24.88 -39.55 0.46
N LYS A 532 23.93 -40.42 0.86
CA LYS A 532 23.02 -41.15 -0.02
C LYS A 532 21.55 -40.95 0.26
N ALA A 533 21.17 -40.60 1.49
CA ALA A 533 19.76 -40.48 1.88
C ALA A 533 19.58 -39.48 3.03
N ARG A 534 18.35 -39.01 3.18
CA ARG A 534 17.92 -38.18 4.30
C ARG A 534 16.76 -38.84 5.02
N TYR A 535 16.87 -38.97 6.33
CA TYR A 535 15.87 -39.58 7.20
C TYR A 535 15.30 -38.51 8.13
N VAL A 536 14.01 -38.54 8.40
CA VAL A 536 13.35 -37.53 9.25
C VAL A 536 12.40 -38.22 10.23
N ASP A 537 12.39 -37.76 11.48
CA ASP A 537 11.42 -38.18 12.50
C ASP A 537 11.07 -37.02 13.44
N ARG A 538 9.96 -37.17 14.16
CA ARG A 538 9.51 -36.22 15.19
C ARG A 538 10.02 -36.66 16.56
N ILE A 539 10.55 -35.72 17.33
CA ILE A 539 10.96 -35.91 18.70
C ILE A 539 10.27 -34.92 19.64
N ILE A 540 9.87 -35.40 20.81
CA ILE A 540 9.33 -34.59 21.90
C ILE A 540 10.36 -34.51 23.00
N ILE A 541 10.81 -33.28 23.33
CA ILE A 541 11.64 -32.99 24.51
C ILE A 541 10.71 -32.57 25.65
N ARG A 542 10.95 -33.11 26.88
CA ARG A 542 10.18 -32.82 28.10
C ARG A 542 10.90 -31.86 29.02
#